data_57a9c21191cd224b7859ecb74d5985b6
#
_entry.id   57a9c21191cd224b7859ecb74d5985b6
#
_cell.length_a   1.000
_cell.length_b   1.000
_cell.length_c   1.000
_cell.angle_alpha   90.00
_cell.angle_beta   90.00
_cell.angle_gamma   90.00
#
_symmetry.space_group_name_H-M   'P 1'
#
loop_
_entity.id
_entity.type
_entity.pdbx_description
1 polymer ?
#
loop_
_entity_poly.entity_id
_entity_poly.type
_entity_poly.pdbx_seq_one_letter_code
_entity_poly.pdbx_strand_id
1 'polypeptide(L)'
;MLNKQKNKRHLTTALLGGDHFARQGISAVLKKTVPEMYIKASSDDYSLMDTMFSTTPVDVFFLSGMEKHHAGFDFLKYIKNIKTRHPDVLICVYSAPANSWLWIHGDIDAYISLQEPIYHWRTSLLKMIDSRYRPKKKPTALSLTPGEWRVLKDLRKGLDMRYIAETEQLSYRRVSALKSSAIRKLGLRNKTDLLVFLTSQSCCFQGKSRHNNNMESAQ
;
A
#
# COMPACT_ATOMS: atom_id res chain seq x y z
N MET A 1 6.22 -44.09 9.06
CA MET A 1 5.30 -42.92 8.94
C MET A 1 5.91 -41.79 9.75
N LEU A 2 6.68 -40.91 9.11
CA LEU A 2 7.32 -39.77 9.77
C LEU A 2 6.33 -38.62 9.86
N ASN A 3 5.87 -38.37 11.07
CA ASN A 3 4.99 -37.26 11.42
C ASN A 3 5.80 -35.95 11.26
N LYS A 4 5.71 -35.31 10.08
CA LYS A 4 6.17 -33.94 9.89
C LYS A 4 5.24 -33.02 10.65
N GLN A 5 5.48 -32.84 11.94
CA GLN A 5 4.98 -31.67 12.66
C GLN A 5 5.56 -30.45 11.95
N LYS A 6 4.76 -29.84 11.05
CA LYS A 6 5.02 -28.48 10.55
C LYS A 6 5.04 -27.58 11.78
N ASN A 7 6.24 -27.18 12.20
CA ASN A 7 6.41 -26.10 13.16
C ASN A 7 5.53 -24.92 12.67
N LYS A 8 4.39 -24.70 13.31
CA LYS A 8 3.49 -23.59 13.01
C LYS A 8 4.22 -22.30 13.42
N ARG A 9 4.90 -21.69 12.47
CA ARG A 9 5.54 -20.38 12.71
C ARG A 9 4.45 -19.34 12.84
N HIS A 10 4.42 -18.67 13.98
CA HIS A 10 3.60 -17.47 14.16
C HIS A 10 4.07 -16.39 13.18
N LEU A 11 3.12 -15.80 12.46
CA LEU A 11 3.36 -14.70 11.52
C LEU A 11 3.08 -13.39 12.24
N THR A 12 4.11 -12.56 12.37
CA THR A 12 3.98 -11.21 12.95
C THR A 12 3.20 -10.33 11.99
N THR A 13 2.07 -9.79 12.45
CA THR A 13 1.12 -9.04 11.64
C THR A 13 1.01 -7.60 12.14
N ALA A 14 0.99 -6.66 11.20
CA ALA A 14 0.71 -5.25 11.45
C ALA A 14 -0.56 -4.81 10.71
N LEU A 15 -1.36 -3.94 11.32
CA LEU A 15 -2.58 -3.34 10.75
C LEU A 15 -2.44 -1.82 10.70
N LEU A 16 -2.66 -1.24 9.53
CA LEU A 16 -2.68 0.22 9.32
C LEU A 16 -3.98 0.65 8.63
N GLY A 17 -4.64 1.66 9.20
CA GLY A 17 -5.84 2.26 8.61
C GLY A 17 -6.57 3.17 9.59
N GLY A 18 -7.26 4.21 9.11
CA GLY A 18 -7.94 5.21 9.93
C GLY A 18 -9.22 4.69 10.61
N ASP A 19 -9.89 3.71 10.03
CA ASP A 19 -11.10 3.14 10.62
C ASP A 19 -10.77 2.17 11.77
N HIS A 20 -10.99 2.63 12.99
CA HIS A 20 -10.78 1.84 14.21
C HIS A 20 -11.64 0.58 14.26
N PHE A 21 -12.91 0.68 13.87
CA PHE A 21 -13.83 -0.47 13.91
C PHE A 21 -13.43 -1.52 12.87
N ALA A 22 -13.02 -1.10 11.68
CA ALA A 22 -12.49 -2.02 10.68
C ALA A 22 -11.26 -2.76 11.21
N ARG A 23 -10.30 -2.05 11.83
CA ARG A 23 -9.12 -2.68 12.44
C ARG A 23 -9.48 -3.68 13.51
N GLN A 24 -10.43 -3.36 14.41
CA GLN A 24 -10.89 -4.28 15.46
C GLN A 24 -11.59 -5.51 14.86
N GLY A 25 -12.45 -5.30 13.86
CA GLY A 25 -13.13 -6.39 13.14
C GLY A 25 -12.14 -7.34 12.47
N ILE A 26 -11.16 -6.78 11.73
CA ILE A 26 -10.08 -7.56 11.10
C ILE A 26 -9.32 -8.37 12.16
N SER A 27 -8.96 -7.73 13.28
CA SER A 27 -8.24 -8.39 14.38
C SER A 27 -9.03 -9.58 14.95
N ALA A 28 -10.33 -9.42 15.15
CA ALA A 28 -11.20 -10.48 15.64
C ALA A 28 -11.32 -11.63 14.61
N VAL A 29 -11.48 -11.31 13.34
CA VAL A 29 -11.55 -12.30 12.26
C VAL A 29 -10.24 -13.08 12.15
N LEU A 30 -9.09 -12.42 12.15
CA LEU A 30 -7.77 -13.07 12.07
C LEU A 30 -7.56 -14.03 13.24
N LYS A 31 -7.82 -13.61 14.47
CA LYS A 31 -7.70 -14.48 15.66
C LYS A 31 -8.54 -15.76 15.55
N LYS A 32 -9.72 -15.66 14.92
CA LYS A 32 -10.64 -16.81 14.78
C LYS A 32 -10.30 -17.69 13.59
N THR A 33 -9.86 -17.11 12.46
CA THR A 33 -9.74 -17.81 11.18
C THR A 33 -8.33 -18.24 10.84
N VAL A 34 -7.32 -17.49 11.27
CA VAL A 34 -5.90 -17.72 10.99
C VAL A 34 -5.09 -17.43 12.28
N PRO A 35 -5.20 -18.29 13.30
CA PRO A 35 -4.56 -18.05 14.61
C PRO A 35 -3.04 -18.01 14.56
N GLU A 36 -2.43 -18.41 13.43
CA GLU A 36 -1.00 -18.27 13.17
C GLU A 36 -0.56 -16.82 12.99
N MET A 37 -1.49 -15.92 12.63
CA MET A 37 -1.23 -14.48 12.49
C MET A 37 -1.36 -13.78 13.83
N TYR A 38 -0.23 -13.36 14.40
CA TYR A 38 -0.19 -12.59 15.64
C TYR A 38 -0.11 -11.10 15.36
N ILE A 39 -1.13 -10.35 15.77
CA ILE A 39 -1.17 -8.90 15.57
C ILE A 39 -0.26 -8.23 16.60
N LYS A 40 0.86 -7.70 16.13
CA LYS A 40 1.86 -7.00 16.94
C LYS A 40 1.55 -5.51 17.06
N ALA A 41 1.01 -4.90 16.01
CA ALA A 41 0.65 -3.49 15.99
C ALA A 41 -0.63 -3.23 15.19
N SER A 42 -1.40 -2.25 15.64
CA SER A 42 -2.60 -1.75 14.95
C SER A 42 -2.66 -0.24 15.18
N SER A 43 -2.52 0.55 14.11
CA SER A 43 -2.45 2.00 14.17
C SER A 43 -3.12 2.64 12.97
N ASP A 44 -3.44 3.92 13.10
CA ASP A 44 -3.78 4.84 12.00
C ASP A 44 -2.61 5.75 11.62
N ASP A 45 -1.53 5.73 12.41
CA ASP A 45 -0.35 6.54 12.19
C ASP A 45 0.70 5.80 11.34
N TYR A 46 1.00 6.36 10.16
CA TYR A 46 1.99 5.85 9.22
C TYR A 46 3.43 5.96 9.75
N SER A 47 3.74 7.01 10.51
CA SER A 47 5.09 7.21 11.06
C SER A 47 5.39 6.22 12.18
N LEU A 48 4.40 5.93 13.02
CA LEU A 48 4.50 4.89 14.03
C LEU A 48 4.71 3.51 13.39
N MET A 49 3.99 3.26 12.29
CA MET A 49 4.12 2.01 11.55
C MET A 49 5.51 1.87 10.90
N ASP A 50 6.04 2.93 10.31
CA ASP A 50 7.41 2.95 9.76
C ASP A 50 8.47 2.69 10.84
N THR A 51 8.29 3.26 12.04
CA THR A 51 9.16 2.99 13.19
C THR A 51 9.08 1.53 13.61
N MET A 52 7.89 0.96 13.65
CA MET A 52 7.69 -0.44 13.97
C MET A 52 8.39 -1.38 12.96
N PHE A 53 8.27 -1.09 11.67
CA PHE A 53 8.97 -1.84 10.62
C PHE A 53 10.50 -1.81 10.78
N SER A 54 11.04 -0.72 11.34
CA SER A 54 12.47 -0.58 11.60
C SER A 54 12.96 -1.38 12.81
N THR A 55 12.07 -1.65 13.76
CA THR A 55 12.41 -2.29 15.05
C THR A 55 11.95 -3.74 15.17
N THR A 56 10.95 -4.13 14.40
CA THR A 56 10.32 -5.47 14.53
C THR A 56 10.12 -6.09 13.14
N PRO A 57 10.52 -7.35 12.93
CA PRO A 57 10.22 -8.04 11.69
C PRO A 57 8.70 -8.24 11.56
N VAL A 58 8.13 -7.80 10.45
CA VAL A 58 6.72 -7.95 10.09
C VAL A 58 6.62 -8.94 8.94
N ASP A 59 5.82 -9.98 9.12
CA ASP A 59 5.59 -10.99 8.09
C ASP A 59 4.43 -10.63 7.18
N VAL A 60 3.37 -10.05 7.76
CA VAL A 60 2.12 -9.69 7.06
C VAL A 60 1.71 -8.27 7.44
N PHE A 61 1.46 -7.46 6.45
CA PHE A 61 1.03 -6.09 6.62
C PHE A 61 -0.35 -5.88 6.00
N PHE A 62 -1.33 -5.57 6.82
CA PHE A 62 -2.67 -5.17 6.40
C PHE A 62 -2.73 -3.65 6.28
N LEU A 63 -3.13 -3.16 5.13
CA LEU A 63 -3.16 -1.75 4.79
C LEU A 63 -4.54 -1.37 4.26
N SER A 64 -5.15 -0.33 4.83
CA SER A 64 -6.40 0.22 4.32
C SER A 64 -6.21 0.88 2.96
N GLY A 65 -7.04 0.51 1.98
CA GLY A 65 -7.06 1.14 0.67
C GLY A 65 -7.98 2.36 0.58
N MET A 66 -8.66 2.73 1.68
CA MET A 66 -9.68 3.80 1.72
C MET A 66 -9.20 5.08 2.41
N GLU A 67 -7.92 5.18 2.73
CA GLU A 67 -7.39 6.35 3.43
C GLU A 67 -7.44 7.61 2.57
N LYS A 68 -8.14 8.64 3.06
CA LYS A 68 -8.22 9.96 2.39
C LYS A 68 -6.85 10.62 2.24
N HIS A 69 -5.95 10.36 3.18
CA HIS A 69 -4.63 10.98 3.25
C HIS A 69 -3.53 10.20 2.51
N HIS A 70 -3.77 8.93 2.20
CA HIS A 70 -2.86 8.07 1.43
C HIS A 70 -3.63 7.38 0.33
N ALA A 71 -4.00 8.12 -0.71
CA ALA A 71 -4.72 7.61 -1.85
C ALA A 71 -3.87 7.71 -3.13
N GLY A 72 -4.27 7.01 -4.16
CA GLY A 72 -3.67 7.11 -5.48
C GLY A 72 -2.16 6.87 -5.51
N PHE A 73 -1.43 7.84 -6.03
CA PHE A 73 0.02 7.75 -6.22
C PHE A 73 0.80 7.58 -4.90
N ASP A 74 0.40 8.27 -3.83
CA ASP A 74 1.09 8.19 -2.54
C ASP A 74 0.90 6.84 -1.88
N PHE A 75 -0.28 6.24 -2.02
CA PHE A 75 -0.54 4.89 -1.57
C PHE A 75 0.39 3.87 -2.25
N LEU A 76 0.50 3.94 -3.58
CA LEU A 76 1.40 3.06 -4.32
C LEU A 76 2.87 3.30 -3.98
N LYS A 77 3.27 4.57 -3.80
CA LYS A 77 4.62 4.93 -3.38
C LYS A 77 4.94 4.34 -2.00
N TYR A 78 3.99 4.39 -1.07
CA TYR A 78 4.14 3.82 0.26
C TYR A 78 4.34 2.29 0.18
N ILE A 79 3.46 1.58 -0.53
CA ILE A 79 3.59 0.13 -0.74
C ILE A 79 4.95 -0.21 -1.34
N LYS A 80 5.37 0.52 -2.37
CA LYS A 80 6.66 0.29 -3.03
C LYS A 80 7.85 0.51 -2.09
N ASN A 81 7.80 1.54 -1.25
CA ASN A 81 8.83 1.79 -0.24
C ASN A 81 8.91 0.65 0.77
N ILE A 82 7.76 0.15 1.26
CA ILE A 82 7.73 -1.01 2.17
C ILE A 82 8.33 -2.23 1.49
N LYS A 83 7.90 -2.57 0.27
CA LYS A 83 8.44 -3.72 -0.48
C LYS A 83 9.93 -3.60 -0.81
N THR A 84 10.44 -2.39 -1.01
CA THR A 84 11.87 -2.17 -1.28
C THR A 84 12.70 -2.39 -0.01
N ARG A 85 12.24 -1.90 1.14
CA ARG A 85 12.93 -2.07 2.42
C ARG A 85 12.74 -3.47 3.02
N HIS A 86 11.56 -4.05 2.80
CA HIS A 86 11.13 -5.33 3.37
C HIS A 86 10.55 -6.24 2.27
N PRO A 87 11.39 -6.82 1.41
CA PRO A 87 10.94 -7.55 0.22
C PRO A 87 10.11 -8.80 0.53
N ASP A 88 10.29 -9.37 1.72
CA ASP A 88 9.62 -10.60 2.15
C ASP A 88 8.28 -10.36 2.87
N VAL A 89 7.94 -9.11 3.18
CA VAL A 89 6.66 -8.80 3.80
C VAL A 89 5.51 -9.07 2.82
N LEU A 90 4.48 -9.77 3.29
CA LEU A 90 3.24 -9.97 2.53
C LEU A 90 2.32 -8.78 2.78
N ILE A 91 1.89 -8.11 1.72
CA ILE A 91 0.97 -6.96 1.82
C ILE A 91 -0.44 -7.39 1.43
N CYS A 92 -1.35 -7.24 2.38
CA CYS A 92 -2.78 -7.43 2.18
C CYS A 92 -3.49 -6.07 2.26
N VAL A 93 -4.06 -5.63 1.16
CA VAL A 93 -4.90 -4.41 1.16
C VAL A 93 -6.32 -4.78 1.50
N TYR A 94 -6.93 -4.02 2.41
CA TYR A 94 -8.36 -4.14 2.72
C TYR A 94 -9.07 -2.82 2.43
N SER A 95 -10.25 -2.88 1.81
CA SER A 95 -11.09 -1.71 1.59
C SER A 95 -12.51 -2.09 1.18
N ALA A 96 -13.41 -1.11 1.10
CA ALA A 96 -14.72 -1.27 0.48
C ALA A 96 -14.59 -1.38 -1.05
N PRO A 97 -15.53 -2.06 -1.76
CA PRO A 97 -15.37 -2.54 -3.13
C PRO A 97 -15.26 -1.49 -4.23
N ALA A 98 -15.44 -0.22 -3.92
CA ALA A 98 -15.54 0.83 -4.93
C ALA A 98 -14.20 1.21 -5.63
N ASN A 99 -13.06 0.78 -5.11
CA ASN A 99 -11.74 1.23 -5.59
C ASN A 99 -10.95 0.13 -6.29
N SER A 100 -11.52 -0.41 -7.36
CA SER A 100 -10.99 -1.54 -8.14
C SER A 100 -9.64 -1.31 -8.82
N TRP A 101 -9.16 -0.07 -8.93
CA TRP A 101 -7.89 0.28 -9.59
C TRP A 101 -6.63 0.07 -8.72
N LEU A 102 -6.79 -0.16 -7.41
CA LEU A 102 -5.67 -0.43 -6.50
C LEU A 102 -5.08 -1.84 -6.64
N TRP A 103 -5.75 -2.73 -7.36
CA TRP A 103 -5.51 -4.18 -7.38
C TRP A 103 -4.46 -4.70 -8.34
N ILE A 104 -4.10 -3.91 -9.31
CA ILE A 104 -3.41 -4.37 -10.51
C ILE A 104 -1.91 -4.44 -10.27
N HIS A 105 -1.45 -4.21 -9.03
CA HIS A 105 -0.03 -4.02 -8.77
C HIS A 105 0.60 -5.25 -8.16
N GLY A 106 1.67 -5.73 -8.79
CA GLY A 106 2.46 -6.87 -8.37
C GLY A 106 3.17 -6.74 -7.02
N ASP A 107 2.95 -5.62 -6.32
CA ASP A 107 3.49 -5.36 -4.98
C ASP A 107 2.47 -5.69 -3.86
N ILE A 108 1.24 -6.06 -4.21
CA ILE A 108 0.20 -6.50 -3.28
C ILE A 108 0.04 -8.01 -3.40
N ASP A 109 0.09 -8.71 -2.28
CA ASP A 109 0.02 -10.18 -2.24
C ASP A 109 -1.42 -10.68 -2.09
N ALA A 110 -2.28 -9.89 -1.45
CA ALA A 110 -3.71 -10.19 -1.33
C ALA A 110 -4.56 -8.92 -1.23
N TYR A 111 -5.83 -9.09 -1.52
CA TYR A 111 -6.84 -8.08 -1.27
C TYR A 111 -8.06 -8.72 -0.62
N ILE A 112 -8.69 -7.97 0.26
CA ILE A 112 -9.87 -8.38 0.99
C ILE A 112 -10.88 -7.23 1.02
N SER A 113 -12.08 -7.48 0.53
CA SER A 113 -13.20 -6.56 0.71
C SER A 113 -13.82 -6.75 2.10
N LEU A 114 -14.10 -5.64 2.80
CA LEU A 114 -14.82 -5.69 4.08
C LEU A 114 -16.26 -6.18 3.93
N GLN A 115 -16.79 -6.20 2.70
CA GLN A 115 -18.13 -6.68 2.40
C GLN A 115 -18.16 -8.17 2.02
N GLU A 116 -16.98 -8.81 1.88
CA GLU A 116 -16.94 -10.22 1.56
C GLU A 116 -17.23 -11.11 2.77
N PRO A 117 -17.86 -12.27 2.57
CA PRO A 117 -18.04 -13.27 3.61
C PRO A 117 -16.70 -13.73 4.22
N ILE A 118 -16.69 -13.98 5.53
CA ILE A 118 -15.48 -14.35 6.30
C ILE A 118 -14.76 -15.59 5.75
N TYR A 119 -15.48 -16.54 5.16
CA TYR A 119 -14.84 -17.73 4.58
C TYR A 119 -13.97 -17.40 3.35
N HIS A 120 -14.32 -16.36 2.58
CA HIS A 120 -13.48 -15.86 1.48
C HIS A 120 -12.17 -15.27 2.01
N TRP A 121 -12.23 -14.55 3.14
CA TRP A 121 -11.05 -14.03 3.82
C TRP A 121 -10.07 -15.14 4.17
N ARG A 122 -10.57 -16.19 4.83
CA ARG A 122 -9.73 -17.34 5.20
C ARG A 122 -9.04 -17.94 3.98
N THR A 123 -9.78 -18.15 2.90
CA THR A 123 -9.24 -18.74 1.67
C THR A 123 -8.17 -17.85 1.04
N SER A 124 -8.41 -16.54 0.96
CA SER A 124 -7.47 -15.56 0.40
C SER A 124 -6.20 -15.45 1.23
N LEU A 125 -6.35 -15.40 2.57
CA LEU A 125 -5.21 -15.31 3.48
C LEU A 125 -4.35 -16.58 3.46
N LEU A 126 -4.95 -17.76 3.45
CA LEU A 126 -4.20 -19.01 3.34
C LEU A 126 -3.45 -19.11 2.01
N LYS A 127 -4.06 -18.69 0.89
CA LYS A 127 -3.37 -18.62 -0.41
C LYS A 127 -2.19 -17.65 -0.38
N MET A 128 -2.35 -16.50 0.28
CA MET A 128 -1.28 -15.51 0.45
C MET A 128 -0.12 -16.08 1.25
N ILE A 129 -0.40 -16.73 2.38
CA ILE A 129 0.63 -17.37 3.22
C ILE A 129 1.35 -18.48 2.44
N ASP A 130 0.61 -19.33 1.74
CA ASP A 130 1.20 -20.38 0.91
C ASP A 130 2.09 -19.83 -0.21
N SER A 131 1.77 -18.65 -0.75
CA SER A 131 2.57 -18.00 -1.78
C SER A 131 3.96 -17.59 -1.27
N ARG A 132 4.13 -17.32 0.02
CA ARG A 132 5.42 -17.00 0.65
C ARG A 132 6.45 -18.13 0.50
N TYR A 133 5.99 -19.36 0.49
CA TYR A 133 6.84 -20.56 0.41
C TYR A 133 7.05 -21.05 -1.02
N ARG A 134 6.45 -20.39 -2.01
CA ARG A 134 6.65 -20.69 -3.43
C ARG A 134 7.77 -19.81 -3.98
N PRO A 135 8.57 -20.29 -4.94
CA PRO A 135 9.56 -19.45 -5.60
C PRO A 135 8.86 -18.22 -6.18
N LYS A 136 9.38 -17.03 -5.82
CA LYS A 136 8.81 -15.75 -6.28
C LYS A 136 8.70 -15.79 -7.79
N LYS A 137 7.50 -15.74 -8.33
CA LYS A 137 7.28 -15.53 -9.76
C LYS A 137 7.94 -14.22 -10.15
N LYS A 138 8.58 -14.20 -11.33
CA LYS A 138 9.11 -12.96 -11.94
C LYS A 138 8.09 -11.84 -11.77
N PRO A 139 8.53 -10.58 -11.54
CA PRO A 139 7.61 -9.46 -11.38
C PRO A 139 6.54 -9.51 -12.47
N THR A 140 5.30 -9.48 -12.06
CA THR A 140 4.17 -9.56 -12.98
C THR A 140 4.29 -8.43 -14.00
N ALA A 141 3.90 -8.67 -15.25
CA ALA A 141 3.90 -7.67 -16.33
C ALA A 141 3.10 -6.38 -16.00
N LEU A 142 2.47 -6.36 -14.82
CA LEU A 142 1.63 -5.28 -14.29
C LEU A 142 2.39 -4.30 -13.39
N SER A 143 3.61 -4.64 -12.90
CA SER A 143 4.38 -3.69 -12.10
C SER A 143 4.89 -2.54 -12.96
N LEU A 144 4.84 -1.32 -12.42
CA LEU A 144 5.35 -0.13 -13.09
C LEU A 144 6.88 -0.22 -13.23
N THR A 145 7.38 0.03 -14.43
CA THR A 145 8.81 0.13 -14.68
C THR A 145 9.39 1.43 -14.10
N PRO A 146 10.71 1.52 -13.88
CA PRO A 146 11.35 2.77 -13.42
C PRO A 146 11.04 3.97 -14.32
N GLY A 147 10.96 3.78 -15.63
CA GLY A 147 10.60 4.85 -16.58
C GLY A 147 9.15 5.31 -16.44
N GLU A 148 8.22 4.38 -16.28
CA GLU A 148 6.80 4.69 -16.01
C GLU A 148 6.63 5.45 -14.69
N TRP A 149 7.34 5.05 -13.64
CA TRP A 149 7.34 5.76 -12.37
C TRP A 149 7.85 7.19 -12.49
N ARG A 150 8.97 7.43 -13.22
CA ARG A 150 9.51 8.77 -13.44
C ARG A 150 8.48 9.66 -14.12
N VAL A 151 7.91 9.20 -15.23
CA VAL A 151 6.89 9.94 -15.96
C VAL A 151 5.68 10.28 -15.08
N LEU A 152 5.17 9.33 -14.30
CA LEU A 152 4.05 9.60 -13.38
C LEU A 152 4.41 10.61 -12.29
N LYS A 153 5.62 10.53 -11.73
CA LYS A 153 6.13 11.47 -10.72
C LYS A 153 6.20 12.89 -11.27
N ASP A 154 6.65 13.05 -12.51
CA ASP A 154 6.79 14.36 -13.12
C ASP A 154 5.45 14.94 -13.59
N LEU A 155 4.55 14.11 -14.11
CA LEU A 155 3.15 14.49 -14.35
C LEU A 155 2.45 14.94 -13.07
N ARG A 156 2.73 14.31 -11.93
CA ARG A 156 2.20 14.72 -10.63
C ARG A 156 2.67 16.11 -10.20
N LYS A 157 3.89 16.51 -10.56
CA LYS A 157 4.41 17.86 -10.33
C LYS A 157 3.76 18.91 -11.26
N GLY A 158 2.87 18.49 -12.16
CA GLY A 158 2.23 19.36 -13.14
C GLY A 158 3.09 19.62 -14.37
N LEU A 159 4.20 18.88 -14.56
CA LEU A 159 5.04 19.07 -15.72
C LEU A 159 4.35 18.55 -16.98
N ASP A 160 4.47 19.33 -18.06
CA ASP A 160 3.96 18.95 -19.38
C ASP A 160 4.84 17.85 -20.00
N MET A 161 4.23 17.05 -20.87
CA MET A 161 4.89 15.91 -21.51
C MET A 161 6.08 16.31 -22.42
N ARG A 162 6.07 17.52 -22.99
CA ARG A 162 7.19 18.02 -23.79
C ARG A 162 8.38 18.33 -22.88
N TYR A 163 8.12 19.04 -21.78
CA TYR A 163 9.13 19.33 -20.78
C TYR A 163 9.74 18.06 -20.17
N ILE A 164 8.90 17.06 -19.86
CA ILE A 164 9.37 15.75 -19.38
C ILE A 164 10.26 15.07 -20.43
N ALA A 165 9.90 15.15 -21.71
CA ALA A 165 10.69 14.56 -22.79
C ALA A 165 12.08 15.21 -22.90
N GLU A 166 12.16 16.53 -22.79
CA GLU A 166 13.41 17.28 -22.79
C GLU A 166 14.27 16.94 -21.56
N THR A 167 13.70 17.00 -20.37
CA THR A 167 14.41 16.77 -19.10
C THR A 167 14.93 15.33 -18.97
N GLU A 168 14.15 14.35 -19.40
CA GLU A 168 14.53 12.93 -19.36
C GLU A 168 15.31 12.47 -20.60
N GLN A 169 15.60 13.39 -21.53
CA GLN A 169 16.27 13.10 -22.80
C GLN A 169 15.58 11.99 -23.61
N LEU A 170 14.26 12.00 -23.61
CA LEU A 170 13.41 11.06 -24.32
C LEU A 170 12.63 11.76 -25.43
N SER A 171 12.22 11.02 -26.46
CA SER A 171 11.27 11.57 -27.42
C SER A 171 9.88 11.72 -26.79
N TYR A 172 9.14 12.73 -27.22
CA TYR A 172 7.73 12.91 -26.81
C TYR A 172 6.90 11.64 -26.99
N ARG A 173 7.12 10.93 -28.11
CA ARG A 173 6.48 9.64 -28.40
C ARG A 173 6.79 8.60 -27.33
N ARG A 174 8.02 8.56 -26.83
CA ARG A 174 8.44 7.62 -25.77
C ARG A 174 7.79 7.96 -24.44
N VAL A 175 7.73 9.23 -24.05
CA VAL A 175 7.02 9.67 -22.82
C VAL A 175 5.54 9.35 -22.90
N SER A 176 4.91 9.59 -24.05
CA SER A 176 3.50 9.24 -24.30
C SER A 176 3.25 7.73 -24.17
N ALA A 177 4.16 6.93 -24.72
CA ALA A 177 4.06 5.46 -24.61
C ALA A 177 4.20 4.99 -23.17
N LEU A 178 5.16 5.53 -22.40
CA LEU A 178 5.34 5.22 -20.97
C LEU A 178 4.10 5.61 -20.15
N LYS A 179 3.53 6.80 -20.37
CA LYS A 179 2.28 7.23 -19.75
C LYS A 179 1.14 6.28 -20.07
N SER A 180 0.94 5.94 -21.33
CA SER A 180 -0.15 5.04 -21.76
C SER A 180 0.02 3.63 -21.20
N SER A 181 1.25 3.14 -21.13
CA SER A 181 1.56 1.86 -20.50
C SER A 181 1.27 1.89 -19.00
N ALA A 182 1.66 2.97 -18.31
CA ALA A 182 1.36 3.15 -16.89
C ALA A 182 -0.16 3.19 -16.62
N ILE A 183 -0.92 3.96 -17.40
CA ILE A 183 -2.38 4.03 -17.31
C ILE A 183 -3.00 2.64 -17.41
N ARG A 184 -2.60 1.85 -18.41
CA ARG A 184 -3.09 0.49 -18.60
C ARG A 184 -2.73 -0.42 -17.45
N LYS A 185 -1.48 -0.37 -16.95
CA LYS A 185 -1.02 -1.17 -15.81
C LYS A 185 -1.73 -0.78 -14.51
N LEU A 186 -2.06 0.50 -14.35
CA LEU A 186 -2.82 1.04 -13.22
C LEU A 186 -4.33 0.74 -13.34
N GLY A 187 -4.80 0.17 -14.46
CA GLY A 187 -6.23 -0.08 -14.67
C GLY A 187 -7.08 1.19 -14.77
N LEU A 188 -6.46 2.33 -15.05
CA LEU A 188 -7.15 3.61 -15.22
C LEU A 188 -7.83 3.63 -16.60
N ARG A 189 -9.07 4.09 -16.64
CA ARG A 189 -9.90 4.02 -17.85
C ARG A 189 -9.68 5.20 -18.78
N ASN A 190 -9.33 6.35 -18.21
CA ASN A 190 -9.26 7.61 -18.98
C ASN A 190 -8.27 8.61 -18.34
N LYS A 191 -8.13 9.75 -19.00
CA LYS A 191 -7.27 10.85 -18.55
C LYS A 191 -7.72 11.47 -17.22
N THR A 192 -9.02 11.49 -16.96
CA THR A 192 -9.59 12.00 -15.71
C THR A 192 -9.21 11.10 -14.54
N ASP A 193 -9.31 9.77 -14.70
CA ASP A 193 -8.89 8.82 -13.68
C ASP A 193 -7.39 8.98 -13.36
N LEU A 194 -6.56 9.22 -14.38
CA LEU A 194 -5.14 9.51 -14.17
C LEU A 194 -4.96 10.79 -13.36
N LEU A 195 -5.69 11.85 -13.69
CA LEU A 195 -5.60 13.13 -12.97
C LEU A 195 -5.98 12.93 -11.50
N VAL A 196 -7.12 12.28 -11.23
CA VAL A 196 -7.56 11.96 -9.87
C VAL A 196 -6.50 11.13 -9.14
N PHE A 197 -5.93 10.13 -9.79
CA PHE A 197 -4.85 9.31 -9.23
C PHE A 197 -3.62 10.13 -8.85
N LEU A 198 -3.21 11.10 -9.70
CA LEU A 198 -2.02 11.92 -9.48
C LEU A 198 -2.27 13.03 -8.44
N THR A 199 -3.48 13.59 -8.37
CA THR A 199 -3.83 14.74 -7.52
C THR A 199 -4.41 14.35 -6.16
N SER A 200 -4.73 13.07 -5.93
CA SER A 200 -5.13 12.62 -4.60
C SER A 200 -4.01 12.91 -3.60
N GLN A 201 -4.21 13.98 -2.83
CA GLN A 201 -3.18 14.52 -1.92
C GLN A 201 -3.18 13.77 -0.61
N SER A 202 -1.98 13.38 -0.17
CA SER A 202 -1.69 13.26 1.25
C SER A 202 -1.64 14.65 1.84
N CYS A 203 -2.65 15.03 2.60
CA CYS A 203 -2.50 16.19 3.48
C CYS A 203 -1.43 15.84 4.52
N CYS A 204 -0.19 16.20 4.26
CA CYS A 204 0.81 16.26 5.30
C CYS A 204 0.32 17.29 6.31
N PHE A 205 -0.20 16.83 7.42
CA PHE A 205 -0.31 17.65 8.64
C PHE A 205 1.11 18.00 9.05
N GLN A 206 1.61 19.15 8.60
CA GLN A 206 2.62 19.86 9.34
C GLN A 206 1.94 20.28 10.63
N GLY A 207 2.18 19.49 11.68
CA GLY A 207 1.86 19.90 13.04
C GLY A 207 2.58 21.21 13.32
N LYS A 208 1.91 22.33 13.11
CA LYS A 208 2.31 23.59 13.71
C LYS A 208 2.14 23.39 15.21
N SER A 209 3.24 23.11 15.88
CA SER A 209 3.38 23.37 17.31
C SER A 209 2.98 24.82 17.55
N ARG A 210 1.75 25.03 18.01
CA ARG A 210 1.38 26.29 18.63
C ARG A 210 2.16 26.34 19.94
N HIS A 211 3.30 27.01 19.92
CA HIS A 211 3.90 27.54 21.11
C HIS A 211 2.90 28.55 21.68
N ASN A 212 2.20 28.12 22.71
CA ASN A 212 1.56 29.06 23.64
C ASN A 212 2.66 29.80 24.39
N ASN A 213 3.07 30.93 23.86
CA ASN A 213 3.69 31.99 24.70
C ASN A 213 2.55 32.81 25.31
N ASN A 214 2.02 32.35 26.41
CA ASN A 214 1.43 33.23 27.40
C ASN A 214 2.48 33.37 28.49
N MET A 215 3.29 34.41 28.39
CA MET A 215 3.99 34.98 29.51
C MET A 215 3.36 36.34 29.82
N GLU A 216 2.82 36.40 30.97
CA GLU A 216 2.96 37.42 32.00
C GLU A 216 3.21 38.86 31.54
N SER A 217 2.30 39.72 31.87
CA SER A 217 2.66 41.03 32.39
C SER A 217 1.69 41.40 33.50
N ALA A 218 2.17 41.28 34.70
CA ALA A 218 1.63 41.92 35.89
C ALA A 218 1.77 43.45 35.78
N GLN A 219 0.77 44.15 36.07
CA GLN A 219 0.72 45.29 37.04
C GLN A 219 -0.69 45.85 37.07
#